data_a7d26e4873fbdbd70b3f7232a3354785
#
_entry.id   a7d26e4873fbdbd70b3f7232a3354785
#
_cell.length_a   1.000
_cell.length_b   1.000
_cell.length_c   1.000
_cell.angle_alpha   90.00
_cell.angle_beta   90.00
_cell.angle_gamma   90.00
#
_symmetry.space_group_name_H-M   'P 1'
#
loop_
_entity.id
_entity.type
_entity.pdbx_description
1 polymer ?
#
loop_
_entity_poly.entity_id
_entity_poly.type
_entity_poly.pdbx_seq_one_letter_code
_entity_poly.pdbx_strand_id
1 'polypeptide(L)'
;RNLRKPADYVAPAIEEDRSLKDQAVNRPKVDCNMGYDQNPQFSPDGRYVAWSSMERDGYESDRTRLCVLDLKTNKKTYVTEKFESGVNEFCWGNDSKTLFFTGVWHGKTNIYQTNLKGEHKALTQDVADYSLLGLAPDGKSLYCKRQSMSAADEVFVLPLKKKATAQQLTHENQYFYDNLTFGKVEERWVKTVDGKQELCWIIYPPHFDPAKK
;
A
#
# COMPACT_ATOMS: atom_id res chain seq x y z
N ARG A 1 -16.30 -1.52 9.45
CA ARG A 1 -17.58 -2.26 9.47
C ARG A 1 -17.44 -3.49 8.59
N ASN A 2 -17.83 -4.68 9.07
CA ASN A 2 -17.86 -5.88 8.24
C ASN A 2 -19.06 -5.79 7.27
N LEU A 3 -18.78 -5.71 5.99
CA LEU A 3 -19.79 -5.57 4.92
C LEU A 3 -20.73 -6.80 4.79
N ARG A 4 -20.41 -7.89 5.46
CA ARG A 4 -21.14 -9.16 5.36
C ARG A 4 -21.83 -9.56 6.66
N LYS A 5 -22.12 -8.62 7.55
CA LYS A 5 -22.90 -8.93 8.75
C LYS A 5 -24.30 -9.38 8.33
N PRO A 6 -24.78 -10.53 8.83
CA PRO A 6 -26.18 -10.93 8.64
C PRO A 6 -27.13 -9.85 9.18
N ALA A 7 -28.35 -9.78 8.61
CA ALA A 7 -29.36 -8.81 9.05
C ALA A 7 -29.78 -8.99 10.52
N ASP A 8 -29.66 -10.21 11.04
CA ASP A 8 -29.97 -10.62 12.42
C ASP A 8 -28.74 -10.57 13.35
N TYR A 9 -27.60 -10.04 12.86
CA TYR A 9 -26.40 -9.94 13.69
C TYR A 9 -26.61 -8.97 14.85
N VAL A 10 -26.59 -9.50 16.04
CA VAL A 10 -26.52 -8.73 17.29
C VAL A 10 -25.07 -8.76 17.76
N ALA A 11 -24.43 -7.58 17.86
CA ALA A 11 -23.08 -7.49 18.41
C ALA A 11 -23.10 -8.01 19.85
N PRO A 12 -22.17 -8.91 20.25
CA PRO A 12 -22.08 -9.33 21.66
C PRO A 12 -21.83 -8.12 22.54
N ALA A 13 -22.46 -8.10 23.72
CA ALA A 13 -22.18 -7.07 24.71
C ALA A 13 -20.69 -7.09 25.06
N ILE A 14 -20.04 -5.94 25.02
CA ILE A 14 -18.65 -5.78 25.46
C ILE A 14 -18.68 -5.84 26.97
N GLU A 15 -18.23 -6.93 27.55
CA GLU A 15 -17.91 -7.01 28.98
C GLU A 15 -16.49 -6.50 29.15
N GLU A 16 -16.27 -5.51 30.00
CA GLU A 16 -15.01 -4.77 30.17
C GLU A 16 -13.79 -5.64 30.53
N ASP A 17 -13.99 -6.85 31.03
CA ASP A 17 -12.92 -7.76 31.50
C ASP A 17 -12.67 -8.99 30.64
N ARG A 18 -13.23 -9.07 29.44
CA ARG A 18 -12.99 -10.22 28.56
C ARG A 18 -11.65 -10.14 27.86
N SER A 19 -10.85 -11.19 27.98
CA SER A 19 -9.66 -11.35 27.14
C SER A 19 -10.03 -11.34 25.65
N LEU A 20 -9.12 -10.88 24.79
CA LEU A 20 -9.31 -10.91 23.33
C LEU A 20 -9.66 -12.31 22.82
N LYS A 21 -9.14 -13.35 23.49
CA LYS A 21 -9.41 -14.76 23.17
C LYS A 21 -10.88 -15.12 23.44
N ASP A 22 -11.46 -14.66 24.56
CA ASP A 22 -12.86 -14.91 24.91
C ASP A 22 -13.82 -14.13 23.99
N GLN A 23 -13.44 -12.92 23.61
CA GLN A 23 -14.18 -12.14 22.62
C GLN A 23 -14.22 -12.85 21.25
N ALA A 24 -13.13 -13.46 20.84
CA ALA A 24 -13.03 -14.22 19.58
C ALA A 24 -13.95 -15.46 19.58
N VAL A 25 -14.02 -16.18 20.69
CA VAL A 25 -14.85 -17.40 20.83
C VAL A 25 -16.35 -17.08 20.73
N ASN A 26 -16.79 -15.94 21.23
CA ASN A 26 -18.19 -15.54 21.27
C ASN A 26 -18.67 -14.79 20.02
N ARG A 27 -17.81 -14.55 19.04
CA ARG A 27 -18.23 -13.97 17.76
C ARG A 27 -18.98 -15.01 16.92
N PRO A 28 -20.07 -14.60 16.23
CA PRO A 28 -20.78 -15.54 15.35
C PRO A 28 -19.81 -16.13 14.33
N LYS A 29 -19.92 -17.44 14.06
CA LYS A 29 -19.18 -18.15 13.00
C LYS A 29 -19.72 -17.79 11.60
N VAL A 30 -19.89 -16.52 11.33
CA VAL A 30 -20.13 -15.98 10.00
C VAL A 30 -18.82 -15.42 9.46
N ASP A 31 -18.76 -15.11 8.18
CA ASP A 31 -17.59 -14.54 7.52
C ASP A 31 -17.28 -13.14 8.11
N CYS A 32 -16.86 -13.13 9.37
CA CYS A 32 -16.45 -11.95 10.10
C CYS A 32 -14.93 -11.87 10.10
N ASN A 33 -14.38 -10.84 9.48
CA ASN A 33 -12.99 -10.51 9.66
C ASN A 33 -12.77 -9.99 11.10
N MET A 34 -11.72 -10.46 11.75
CA MET A 34 -11.36 -10.08 13.12
C MET A 34 -10.51 -8.83 13.17
N GLY A 35 -9.77 -8.54 12.08
CA GLY A 35 -8.90 -7.38 11.98
C GLY A 35 -9.63 -6.15 11.46
N TYR A 36 -8.85 -5.09 11.20
CA TYR A 36 -9.37 -3.83 10.69
C TYR A 36 -9.77 -3.94 9.22
N ASP A 37 -10.99 -3.50 8.90
CA ASP A 37 -11.49 -3.29 7.55
C ASP A 37 -11.67 -1.79 7.33
N GLN A 38 -10.95 -1.21 6.36
CA GLN A 38 -10.87 0.25 6.16
C GLN A 38 -11.00 0.64 4.69
N ASN A 39 -11.37 1.90 4.46
CA ASN A 39 -11.39 2.55 3.14
C ASN A 39 -12.23 1.80 2.08
N PRO A 40 -13.51 1.46 2.34
CA PRO A 40 -14.34 0.79 1.34
C PRO A 40 -14.61 1.70 0.15
N GLN A 41 -14.40 1.17 -1.07
CA GLN A 41 -14.63 1.86 -2.33
C GLN A 41 -15.42 0.98 -3.28
N PHE A 42 -16.47 1.54 -3.89
CA PHE A 42 -17.18 0.88 -5.00
C PHE A 42 -16.34 0.94 -6.28
N SER A 43 -16.42 -0.12 -7.09
CA SER A 43 -15.96 -0.05 -8.48
C SER A 43 -16.80 0.95 -9.27
N PRO A 44 -16.27 1.56 -10.36
CA PRO A 44 -17.02 2.51 -11.18
C PRO A 44 -18.38 2.02 -11.69
N ASP A 45 -18.49 0.71 -11.98
CA ASP A 45 -19.76 0.09 -12.40
C ASP A 45 -20.69 -0.31 -11.25
N GLY A 46 -20.29 -0.08 -9.99
CA GLY A 46 -21.06 -0.42 -8.79
C GLY A 46 -21.17 -1.92 -8.49
N ARG A 47 -20.50 -2.78 -9.26
CA ARG A 47 -20.60 -4.25 -9.08
C ARG A 47 -19.76 -4.77 -7.93
N TYR A 48 -18.61 -4.15 -7.66
CA TYR A 48 -17.66 -4.61 -6.65
C TYR A 48 -17.49 -3.58 -5.55
N VAL A 49 -17.14 -4.06 -4.36
CA VAL A 49 -16.61 -3.23 -3.27
C VAL A 49 -15.23 -3.74 -2.94
N ALA A 50 -14.24 -2.85 -2.90
CA ALA A 50 -12.89 -3.14 -2.42
C ALA A 50 -12.63 -2.41 -1.10
N TRP A 51 -11.80 -3.01 -0.25
CA TRP A 51 -11.36 -2.40 1.01
C TRP A 51 -10.03 -2.97 1.48
N SER A 52 -9.33 -2.24 2.33
CA SER A 52 -8.14 -2.72 3.03
C SER A 52 -8.55 -3.57 4.22
N SER A 53 -7.93 -4.75 4.39
CA SER A 53 -8.33 -5.75 5.37
C SER A 53 -7.12 -6.37 6.06
N MET A 54 -7.08 -6.30 7.39
CA MET A 54 -6.16 -7.06 8.24
C MET A 54 -6.83 -8.35 8.70
N GLU A 55 -6.04 -9.39 8.99
CA GLU A 55 -6.57 -10.70 9.37
C GLU A 55 -6.97 -10.76 10.85
N ARG A 56 -6.16 -10.17 11.73
CA ARG A 56 -6.32 -10.25 13.18
C ARG A 56 -6.47 -8.86 13.79
N ASP A 57 -7.29 -8.73 14.81
CA ASP A 57 -7.35 -7.54 15.63
C ASP A 57 -6.22 -7.53 16.68
N GLY A 58 -5.80 -6.35 17.12
CA GLY A 58 -4.72 -6.16 18.09
C GLY A 58 -3.31 -6.47 17.59
N TYR A 59 -3.15 -6.76 16.29
CA TYR A 59 -1.87 -7.00 15.64
C TYR A 59 -1.60 -5.92 14.59
N GLU A 60 -1.10 -4.78 14.99
CA GLU A 60 -0.80 -3.68 14.08
C GLU A 60 0.27 -4.02 13.03
N SER A 61 1.10 -5.03 13.30
CA SER A 61 2.09 -5.56 12.36
C SER A 61 1.50 -6.53 11.31
N ASP A 62 0.21 -6.88 11.41
CA ASP A 62 -0.42 -7.72 10.42
C ASP A 62 -0.47 -7.04 9.05
N ARG A 63 -0.24 -7.84 8.03
CA ARG A 63 -0.27 -7.39 6.64
C ARG A 63 -1.68 -6.95 6.25
N THR A 64 -1.81 -5.69 5.84
CA THR A 64 -3.03 -5.18 5.23
C THR A 64 -3.16 -5.72 3.80
N ARG A 65 -4.25 -6.42 3.51
CA ARG A 65 -4.55 -6.97 2.20
C ARG A 65 -5.68 -6.20 1.52
N LEU A 66 -5.66 -6.15 0.21
CA LEU A 66 -6.77 -5.60 -0.56
C LEU A 66 -7.80 -6.70 -0.83
N CYS A 67 -8.99 -6.50 -0.31
CA CYS A 67 -10.12 -7.41 -0.42
C CYS A 67 -11.15 -6.85 -1.39
N VAL A 68 -11.76 -7.71 -2.21
CA VAL A 68 -12.83 -7.37 -3.16
C VAL A 68 -14.01 -8.30 -2.96
N LEU A 69 -15.21 -7.72 -2.84
CA LEU A 69 -16.49 -8.42 -2.82
C LEU A 69 -17.24 -8.18 -4.13
N ASP A 70 -17.60 -9.24 -4.84
CA ASP A 70 -18.53 -9.19 -5.96
C ASP A 70 -19.97 -9.19 -5.40
N LEU A 71 -20.66 -8.06 -5.51
CA LEU A 71 -22.01 -7.88 -4.96
C LEU A 71 -23.07 -8.77 -5.64
N LYS A 72 -22.83 -9.18 -6.89
CA LYS A 72 -23.74 -10.08 -7.61
C LYS A 72 -23.65 -11.53 -7.13
N THR A 73 -22.43 -12.02 -6.89
CA THR A 73 -22.19 -13.42 -6.52
C THR A 73 -21.93 -13.61 -5.03
N ASN A 74 -21.81 -12.53 -4.29
CA ASN A 74 -21.42 -12.48 -2.87
C ASN A 74 -20.07 -13.16 -2.60
N LYS A 75 -19.18 -13.21 -3.61
CA LYS A 75 -17.86 -13.81 -3.50
C LYS A 75 -16.82 -12.78 -3.04
N LYS A 76 -16.16 -13.08 -1.92
CA LYS A 76 -15.02 -12.31 -1.41
C LYS A 76 -13.72 -12.90 -1.92
N THR A 77 -12.76 -12.04 -2.32
CA THR A 77 -11.44 -12.42 -2.82
C THR A 77 -10.38 -11.45 -2.31
N TYR A 78 -9.28 -11.96 -1.79
CA TYR A 78 -8.11 -11.16 -1.42
C TYR A 78 -7.20 -11.04 -2.64
N VAL A 79 -7.27 -9.91 -3.35
CA VAL A 79 -6.55 -9.71 -4.62
C VAL A 79 -5.07 -9.39 -4.46
N THR A 80 -4.61 -9.17 -3.24
CA THR A 80 -3.17 -9.01 -2.92
C THR A 80 -2.63 -10.13 -2.02
N GLU A 81 -3.30 -11.30 -1.98
CA GLU A 81 -2.86 -12.43 -1.14
C GLU A 81 -1.41 -12.87 -1.45
N LYS A 82 -1.00 -12.81 -2.72
CA LYS A 82 0.34 -13.16 -3.19
C LYS A 82 1.36 -12.03 -3.10
N PHE A 83 0.94 -10.84 -2.69
CA PHE A 83 1.83 -9.72 -2.46
C PHE A 83 2.40 -9.82 -1.03
N GLU A 84 3.71 -9.92 -0.90
CA GLU A 84 4.36 -10.27 0.37
C GLU A 84 4.36 -9.16 1.42
N SER A 85 3.96 -7.94 1.05
CA SER A 85 3.87 -6.80 1.95
C SER A 85 2.45 -6.27 2.09
N GLY A 86 2.25 -5.28 2.95
CA GLY A 86 0.97 -4.59 3.15
C GLY A 86 0.62 -3.64 2.01
N VAL A 87 -0.68 -3.42 1.83
CA VAL A 87 -1.25 -2.38 0.98
C VAL A 87 -1.53 -1.15 1.83
N ASN A 88 -1.03 0.02 1.41
CA ASN A 88 -1.28 1.28 2.11
C ASN A 88 -2.53 1.98 1.54
N GLU A 89 -2.49 2.37 0.28
CA GLU A 89 -3.56 3.09 -0.40
C GLU A 89 -3.94 2.36 -1.68
N PHE A 90 -5.16 2.55 -2.13
CA PHE A 90 -5.58 1.99 -3.41
C PHE A 90 -6.66 2.84 -4.10
N CYS A 91 -6.81 2.65 -5.41
CA CYS A 91 -7.93 3.16 -6.18
C CYS A 91 -8.32 2.18 -7.30
N TRP A 92 -9.57 2.30 -7.77
CA TRP A 92 -10.06 1.54 -8.91
C TRP A 92 -9.60 2.14 -10.24
N GLY A 93 -9.35 1.26 -11.22
CA GLY A 93 -9.32 1.63 -12.63
C GLY A 93 -10.74 1.86 -13.18
N ASN A 94 -10.85 2.68 -14.23
CA ASN A 94 -12.14 2.97 -14.87
C ASN A 94 -12.83 1.73 -15.49
N ASP A 95 -12.08 0.64 -15.66
CA ASP A 95 -12.56 -0.64 -16.19
C ASP A 95 -13.27 -1.52 -15.17
N SER A 96 -13.35 -1.10 -13.89
CA SER A 96 -13.92 -1.87 -12.78
C SER A 96 -13.28 -3.26 -12.56
N LYS A 97 -12.08 -3.49 -13.09
CA LYS A 97 -11.36 -4.77 -13.02
C LYS A 97 -9.92 -4.62 -12.54
N THR A 98 -9.36 -3.45 -12.75
CA THR A 98 -8.01 -3.10 -12.34
C THR A 98 -8.05 -2.31 -11.05
N LEU A 99 -7.11 -2.59 -10.13
CA LEU A 99 -6.86 -1.78 -8.95
C LEU A 99 -5.40 -1.35 -8.95
N PHE A 100 -5.15 -0.11 -8.57
CA PHE A 100 -3.83 0.43 -8.32
C PHE A 100 -3.64 0.56 -6.82
N PHE A 101 -2.46 0.24 -6.31
CA PHE A 101 -2.18 0.33 -4.89
C PHE A 101 -0.70 0.67 -4.62
N THR A 102 -0.43 1.21 -3.44
CA THR A 102 0.92 1.39 -2.92
C THR A 102 1.24 0.31 -1.90
N GLY A 103 2.48 -0.15 -1.91
CA GLY A 103 2.97 -1.14 -0.97
C GLY A 103 4.49 -1.05 -0.78
N VAL A 104 4.94 -1.42 0.40
CA VAL A 104 6.37 -1.38 0.74
C VAL A 104 7.05 -2.66 0.28
N TRP A 105 8.18 -2.53 -0.41
CA TRP A 105 9.06 -3.64 -0.73
C TRP A 105 10.52 -3.21 -0.65
N HIS A 106 11.29 -3.88 0.17
CA HIS A 106 12.70 -3.57 0.42
C HIS A 106 12.92 -2.09 0.81
N GLY A 107 12.13 -1.60 1.77
CA GLY A 107 12.27 -0.23 2.29
C GLY A 107 11.94 0.88 1.29
N LYS A 108 11.16 0.58 0.26
CA LYS A 108 10.67 1.51 -0.77
C LYS A 108 9.17 1.31 -0.96
N THR A 109 8.42 2.38 -0.95
CA THR A 109 6.98 2.34 -1.23
C THR A 109 6.74 2.60 -2.71
N ASN A 110 6.38 1.56 -3.45
CA ASN A 110 6.14 1.64 -4.88
C ASN A 110 4.65 1.49 -5.25
N ILE A 111 4.30 1.91 -6.46
CA ILE A 111 2.96 1.78 -7.03
C ILE A 111 2.90 0.45 -7.80
N TYR A 112 1.84 -0.29 -7.52
CA TYR A 112 1.52 -1.57 -8.15
C TYR A 112 0.15 -1.52 -8.82
N GLN A 113 -0.06 -2.43 -9.74
CA GLN A 113 -1.34 -2.74 -10.36
C GLN A 113 -1.70 -4.18 -10.07
N THR A 114 -2.97 -4.45 -9.74
CA THR A 114 -3.52 -5.81 -9.65
C THR A 114 -4.84 -5.91 -10.40
N ASN A 115 -5.31 -7.13 -10.63
CA ASN A 115 -6.62 -7.42 -11.18
C ASN A 115 -7.47 -8.25 -10.21
N LEU A 116 -8.71 -8.54 -10.57
CA LEU A 116 -9.63 -9.32 -9.75
C LEU A 116 -9.18 -10.79 -9.51
N LYS A 117 -8.17 -11.27 -10.25
CA LYS A 117 -7.56 -12.60 -10.05
C LYS A 117 -6.36 -12.58 -9.12
N GLY A 118 -5.90 -11.40 -8.70
CA GLY A 118 -4.73 -11.24 -7.85
C GLY A 118 -3.39 -11.29 -8.60
N GLU A 119 -3.40 -11.12 -9.92
CA GLU A 119 -2.18 -10.96 -10.71
C GLU A 119 -1.70 -9.51 -10.57
N HIS A 120 -0.52 -9.32 -9.99
CA HIS A 120 0.00 -7.98 -9.72
C HIS A 120 1.34 -7.73 -10.42
N LYS A 121 1.63 -6.47 -10.68
CA LYS A 121 2.92 -5.99 -11.22
C LYS A 121 3.26 -4.62 -10.67
N ALA A 122 4.55 -4.36 -10.50
CA ALA A 122 5.06 -3.03 -10.16
C ALA A 122 4.92 -2.07 -11.37
N LEU A 123 4.50 -0.86 -11.09
CA LEU A 123 4.48 0.26 -12.05
C LEU A 123 5.67 1.20 -11.83
N THR A 124 6.18 1.28 -10.60
CA THR A 124 7.41 2.01 -10.24
C THR A 124 8.38 1.07 -9.54
N GLN A 125 9.69 1.35 -9.62
CA GLN A 125 10.75 0.52 -9.02
C GLN A 125 11.95 1.35 -8.57
N ASP A 126 11.84 2.66 -8.56
CA ASP A 126 12.91 3.56 -8.15
C ASP A 126 13.04 3.62 -6.61
N VAL A 127 14.14 4.22 -6.16
CA VAL A 127 14.42 4.44 -4.73
C VAL A 127 13.65 5.67 -4.28
N ALA A 128 12.38 5.48 -3.98
CA ALA A 128 11.46 6.53 -3.55
C ALA A 128 10.28 5.93 -2.80
N ASP A 129 9.55 6.79 -2.11
CA ASP A 129 8.26 6.48 -1.51
C ASP A 129 7.16 7.22 -2.24
N TYR A 130 6.19 6.45 -2.71
CA TYR A 130 5.01 6.95 -3.41
C TYR A 130 3.78 6.89 -2.51
N SER A 131 2.96 7.95 -2.57
CA SER A 131 1.58 7.96 -2.06
C SER A 131 0.63 8.19 -3.22
N LEU A 132 -0.45 7.42 -3.27
CA LEU A 132 -1.42 7.45 -4.36
C LEU A 132 -2.45 8.56 -4.13
N LEU A 133 -2.57 9.51 -5.05
CA LEU A 133 -3.61 10.55 -5.02
C LEU A 133 -4.86 10.14 -5.79
N GLY A 134 -4.72 9.32 -6.82
CA GLY A 134 -5.84 8.77 -7.58
C GLY A 134 -5.58 8.61 -9.06
N LEU A 135 -6.58 8.04 -9.74
CA LEU A 135 -6.58 7.87 -11.19
C LEU A 135 -7.05 9.16 -11.86
N ALA A 136 -6.38 9.59 -12.93
CA ALA A 136 -6.82 10.68 -13.75
C ALA A 136 -8.20 10.36 -14.39
N PRO A 137 -9.08 11.37 -14.63
CA PRO A 137 -10.42 11.13 -15.17
C PRO A 137 -10.45 10.38 -16.51
N ASP A 138 -9.41 10.56 -17.34
CA ASP A 138 -9.26 9.85 -18.61
C ASP A 138 -8.80 8.40 -18.47
N GLY A 139 -8.47 7.94 -17.26
CA GLY A 139 -8.01 6.59 -16.95
C GLY A 139 -6.61 6.25 -17.47
N LYS A 140 -5.85 7.22 -17.95
CA LYS A 140 -4.56 6.99 -18.61
C LYS A 140 -3.34 7.28 -17.75
N SER A 141 -3.53 7.89 -16.58
CA SER A 141 -2.46 8.26 -15.68
C SER A 141 -2.90 8.17 -14.23
N LEU A 142 -1.94 7.98 -13.33
CA LEU A 142 -2.12 8.12 -11.88
C LEU A 142 -1.48 9.43 -11.43
N TYR A 143 -2.16 10.16 -10.57
CA TYR A 143 -1.55 11.21 -9.77
C TYR A 143 -1.01 10.60 -8.47
N CYS A 144 0.19 10.99 -8.10
CA CYS A 144 0.85 10.50 -6.88
C CYS A 144 1.74 11.59 -6.30
N LYS A 145 2.04 11.46 -5.02
CA LYS A 145 3.18 12.15 -4.42
C LYS A 145 4.38 11.23 -4.48
N ARG A 146 5.55 11.81 -4.54
CA ARG A 146 6.81 11.10 -4.49
C ARG A 146 7.81 11.86 -3.63
N GLN A 147 8.42 11.15 -2.70
CA GLN A 147 9.53 11.64 -1.88
C GLN A 147 10.70 10.65 -1.92
N SER A 148 11.85 11.08 -1.43
CA SER A 148 13.01 10.22 -1.22
C SER A 148 13.81 10.72 -0.02
N MET A 149 14.89 10.03 0.34
CA MET A 149 15.79 10.47 1.41
C MET A 149 16.51 11.81 1.10
N SER A 150 16.43 12.29 -0.15
CA SER A 150 17.05 13.56 -0.59
C SER A 150 16.06 14.51 -1.24
N ALA A 151 14.75 14.21 -1.18
CA ALA A 151 13.73 15.05 -1.79
C ALA A 151 12.42 14.94 -1.00
N ALA A 152 11.85 16.08 -0.64
CA ALA A 152 10.52 16.16 -0.02
C ALA A 152 9.42 15.80 -1.02
N ASP A 153 8.20 15.63 -0.51
CA ASP A 153 7.02 15.35 -1.33
C ASP A 153 6.80 16.39 -2.42
N GLU A 154 6.66 15.92 -3.63
CA GLU A 154 6.17 16.68 -4.79
C GLU A 154 5.10 15.88 -5.51
N VAL A 155 4.24 16.56 -6.25
CA VAL A 155 3.20 15.91 -7.04
C VAL A 155 3.77 15.45 -8.37
N PHE A 156 3.45 14.20 -8.71
CA PHE A 156 3.86 13.55 -9.96
C PHE A 156 2.65 13.00 -10.71
N VAL A 157 2.79 12.84 -12.01
CA VAL A 157 1.90 12.08 -12.87
C VAL A 157 2.65 10.85 -13.41
N LEU A 158 2.05 9.66 -13.23
CA LEU A 158 2.55 8.40 -13.76
C LEU A 158 1.66 7.93 -14.92
N PRO A 159 2.10 8.05 -16.18
CA PRO A 159 1.35 7.53 -17.31
C PRO A 159 1.24 5.99 -17.26
N LEU A 160 0.03 5.45 -17.49
CA LEU A 160 -0.25 4.01 -17.47
C LEU A 160 0.10 3.34 -18.81
N LYS A 161 1.30 3.58 -19.30
CA LYS A 161 1.85 2.97 -20.51
C LYS A 161 3.13 2.20 -20.19
N LYS A 162 3.49 1.27 -21.07
CA LYS A 162 4.68 0.42 -20.89
C LYS A 162 5.95 1.28 -20.75
N LYS A 163 6.77 0.98 -19.75
CA LYS A 163 8.04 1.66 -19.44
C LYS A 163 7.90 3.18 -19.18
N ALA A 164 6.74 3.64 -18.73
CA ALA A 164 6.59 5.02 -18.28
C ALA A 164 7.30 5.24 -16.94
N THR A 165 7.80 6.44 -16.76
CA THR A 165 8.32 6.96 -15.49
C THR A 165 7.42 8.06 -15.00
N ALA A 166 7.35 8.25 -13.69
CA ALA A 166 6.63 9.36 -13.09
C ALA A 166 7.27 10.69 -13.50
N GLN A 167 6.45 11.67 -13.86
CA GLN A 167 6.85 13.01 -14.27
C GLN A 167 6.44 14.00 -13.19
N GLN A 168 7.36 14.81 -12.72
CA GLN A 168 7.13 15.83 -11.70
C GLN A 168 6.24 16.95 -12.24
N LEU A 169 5.26 17.37 -11.44
CA LEU A 169 4.33 18.45 -11.78
C LEU A 169 4.54 19.69 -10.91
N THR A 170 4.94 19.52 -9.65
CA THR A 170 5.21 20.64 -8.74
C THR A 170 6.70 20.73 -8.41
N HIS A 171 7.15 21.92 -8.06
CA HIS A 171 8.56 22.24 -7.75
C HIS A 171 8.63 23.15 -6.51
N GLU A 172 7.79 22.89 -5.52
CA GLU A 172 7.64 23.72 -4.31
C GLU A 172 8.93 23.78 -3.47
N ASN A 173 9.73 22.70 -3.55
CA ASN A 173 10.98 22.60 -2.78
C ASN A 173 12.23 22.96 -3.59
N GLN A 174 12.09 23.41 -4.87
CA GLN A 174 13.24 23.65 -5.76
C GLN A 174 14.21 24.66 -5.20
N TYR A 175 13.73 25.74 -4.56
CA TYR A 175 14.57 26.75 -3.93
C TYR A 175 15.56 26.15 -2.91
N PHE A 176 15.11 25.16 -2.12
CA PHE A 176 16.00 24.49 -1.16
C PHE A 176 17.03 23.62 -1.88
N TYR A 177 16.61 22.89 -2.91
CA TYR A 177 17.52 21.99 -3.65
C TYR A 177 18.59 22.75 -4.42
N ASP A 178 18.30 23.94 -4.92
CA ASP A 178 19.26 24.80 -5.60
C ASP A 178 20.35 25.36 -4.66
N ASN A 179 20.07 25.37 -3.36
CA ASN A 179 20.96 25.93 -2.33
C ASN A 179 21.58 24.86 -1.39
N LEU A 180 21.22 23.58 -1.57
CA LEU A 180 21.71 22.49 -0.73
C LEU A 180 22.43 21.43 -1.57
N THR A 181 23.50 20.90 -1.01
CA THR A 181 24.18 19.73 -1.58
C THR A 181 23.85 18.51 -0.75
N PHE A 182 23.21 17.53 -1.35
CA PHE A 182 22.89 16.26 -0.70
C PHE A 182 23.99 15.24 -0.93
N GLY A 183 24.21 14.39 0.06
CA GLY A 183 25.07 13.23 -0.07
C GLY A 183 24.41 12.11 -0.90
N LYS A 184 25.23 11.22 -1.44
CA LYS A 184 24.76 10.01 -2.12
C LYS A 184 24.01 9.11 -1.13
N VAL A 185 22.88 8.54 -1.55
CA VAL A 185 22.20 7.46 -0.86
C VAL A 185 22.51 6.13 -1.56
N GLU A 186 22.86 5.12 -0.79
CA GLU A 186 23.23 3.79 -1.29
C GLU A 186 22.44 2.69 -0.58
N GLU A 187 21.82 1.82 -1.34
CA GLU A 187 21.22 0.57 -0.86
C GLU A 187 22.33 -0.47 -0.67
N ARG A 188 22.41 -1.09 0.50
CA ARG A 188 23.40 -2.12 0.80
C ARG A 188 22.77 -3.29 1.54
N TRP A 189 23.02 -4.49 1.03
CA TRP A 189 22.65 -5.72 1.69
C TRP A 189 23.84 -6.27 2.47
N VAL A 190 23.64 -6.49 3.77
CA VAL A 190 24.67 -6.96 4.69
C VAL A 190 24.26 -8.32 5.22
N LYS A 191 25.21 -9.28 5.19
CA LYS A 191 24.98 -10.59 5.77
C LYS A 191 25.10 -10.51 7.30
N THR A 192 24.04 -10.92 7.99
CA THR A 192 23.97 -10.96 9.46
C THR A 192 24.67 -12.18 10.02
N VAL A 193 24.91 -12.18 11.34
CA VAL A 193 25.60 -13.30 12.04
C VAL A 193 24.83 -14.62 11.98
N ASP A 194 23.50 -14.56 11.84
CA ASP A 194 22.62 -15.73 11.65
C ASP A 194 22.44 -16.13 10.17
N GLY A 195 23.21 -15.50 9.27
CA GLY A 195 23.26 -15.84 7.85
C GLY A 195 22.18 -15.24 6.98
N LYS A 196 21.31 -14.40 7.53
CA LYS A 196 20.29 -13.67 6.76
C LYS A 196 20.86 -12.46 6.03
N GLN A 197 20.05 -11.80 5.24
CA GLN A 197 20.38 -10.55 4.58
C GLN A 197 19.59 -9.40 5.22
N GLU A 198 20.30 -8.37 5.64
CA GLU A 198 19.72 -7.15 6.19
C GLU A 198 19.89 -6.01 5.18
N LEU A 199 18.80 -5.31 4.91
CA LEU A 199 18.81 -4.13 4.06
C LEU A 199 19.22 -2.91 4.88
N CYS A 200 20.30 -2.26 4.47
CA CYS A 200 20.82 -1.04 5.06
C CYS A 200 20.78 0.10 4.04
N TRP A 201 20.46 1.28 4.49
CA TRP A 201 20.60 2.52 3.73
C TRP A 201 21.78 3.32 4.26
N ILE A 202 22.72 3.67 3.38
CA ILE A 202 23.87 4.48 3.72
C ILE A 202 23.67 5.84 3.08
N ILE A 203 23.66 6.87 3.92
CA ILE A 203 23.60 8.27 3.49
C ILE A 203 24.98 8.84 3.72
N TYR A 204 25.71 9.12 2.64
CA TYR A 204 27.03 9.73 2.70
C TYR A 204 26.90 11.22 2.99
N PRO A 205 27.87 11.84 3.69
CA PRO A 205 27.92 13.29 3.78
C PRO A 205 28.11 13.93 2.40
N PRO A 206 27.71 15.20 2.20
CA PRO A 206 28.03 15.93 1.00
C PRO A 206 29.55 15.92 0.73
N HIS A 207 29.94 15.79 -0.53
CA HIS A 207 31.35 15.76 -0.96
C HIS A 207 32.17 14.61 -0.35
N PHE A 208 31.51 13.51 0.02
CA PHE A 208 32.21 12.33 0.54
C PHE A 208 33.26 11.82 -0.45
N ASP A 209 34.48 11.72 0.02
CA ASP A 209 35.61 11.17 -0.74
C ASP A 209 36.09 9.88 -0.06
N PRO A 210 35.86 8.69 -0.64
CA PRO A 210 36.28 7.41 -0.02
C PRO A 210 37.79 7.26 0.10
N ALA A 211 38.58 8.08 -0.59
CA ALA A 211 40.05 8.09 -0.48
C ALA A 211 40.54 8.90 0.72
N LYS A 212 39.69 9.73 1.31
CA LYS A 212 40.00 10.54 2.50
C LYS A 212 39.31 9.89 3.72
N LYS A 213 40.03 9.07 4.42
CA LYS A 213 39.61 8.48 5.71
C LYS A 213 39.94 9.41 6.86
#